data_3eaf060286e69887d71c8482ee4676ca
#
_entry.id   3eaf060286e69887d71c8482ee4676ca
#
_cell.length_a   1.000
_cell.length_b   1.000
_cell.length_c   1.000
_cell.angle_alpha   90.00
_cell.angle_beta   90.00
_cell.angle_gamma   90.00
#
_symmetry.space_group_name_H-M   'P 1'
#
loop_
_entity.id
_entity.type
_entity.pdbx_description
1 polymer ?
#
loop_
_entity_poly.entity_id
_entity_poly.type
_entity_poly.pdbx_seq_one_letter_code
_entity_poly.pdbx_strand_id
1 'polypeptide(L)'
;VTTMVKCLIWDLDDTLWDGVVLEGDDPVPFPAAVRTLHALDQRGVLHAVASRGERAVATAHLAGHGLLDVFTRIEVGWGGKSAAIARVAADLGIGLDTVAFVDNDPVERAEVAATLPAVRCHPADVIAGLPALPEFNPEFVTEESRQRRQLYRVDEQRRTAEAAHAGPSAEFLASLGLVLEVRRAGPADLARAHELTVRTHQLNTTGTTFSLAELHTLCASPRHEMLVARLRDRFGSYGTVGLAVIELQPTASVLRLLLMSCRVLSRGAGAALLDHIVHTALAAGRRPMAEFVPTAVNRQMLVTLRFAGFAVEEDGGDRWMLAIDPVRPPAVRAHPVQVVAA
;
A
#
# COMPACT_ATOMS: atom_id res chain seq x y z
N VAL A 1 3.51 -9.60 -16.14
CA VAL A 1 4.21 -8.58 -15.29
C VAL A 1 4.46 -9.23 -13.94
N THR A 2 5.71 -9.28 -13.49
CA THR A 2 6.05 -9.84 -12.18
C THR A 2 5.57 -8.90 -11.08
N THR A 3 4.73 -9.37 -10.17
CA THR A 3 4.25 -8.58 -9.03
C THR A 3 5.42 -8.24 -8.11
N MET A 4 5.59 -6.96 -7.78
CA MET A 4 6.66 -6.49 -6.89
C MET A 4 6.45 -6.96 -5.46
N VAL A 5 7.52 -7.41 -4.82
CA VAL A 5 7.53 -7.75 -3.39
C VAL A 5 7.41 -6.47 -2.56
N LYS A 6 6.45 -6.46 -1.65
CA LYS A 6 6.23 -5.37 -0.67
C LYS A 6 6.80 -5.71 0.70
N CYS A 7 6.84 -6.99 1.06
CA CYS A 7 7.37 -7.46 2.33
C CYS A 7 8.17 -8.75 2.13
N LEU A 8 9.38 -8.79 2.66
CA LEU A 8 10.16 -9.99 2.85
C LEU A 8 10.04 -10.43 4.31
N ILE A 9 9.53 -11.64 4.52
CA ILE A 9 9.38 -12.24 5.85
C ILE A 9 10.54 -13.21 6.06
N TRP A 10 11.17 -13.10 7.21
CA TRP A 10 12.39 -13.80 7.57
C TRP A 10 12.12 -14.83 8.64
N ASP A 11 12.64 -16.03 8.46
CA ASP A 11 13.00 -16.86 9.58
C ASP A 11 14.27 -16.32 10.26
N LEU A 12 14.58 -16.74 11.47
CA LEU A 12 15.70 -16.22 12.25
C LEU A 12 16.85 -17.21 12.35
N ASP A 13 16.66 -18.33 13.06
CA ASP A 13 17.69 -19.32 13.35
C ASP A 13 18.17 -20.00 12.06
N ASP A 14 19.48 -20.12 11.86
CA ASP A 14 20.12 -20.64 10.66
C ASP A 14 19.70 -19.93 9.33
N THR A 15 19.00 -18.78 9.44
CA THR A 15 18.56 -17.97 8.31
C THR A 15 19.11 -16.54 8.38
N LEU A 16 18.83 -15.81 9.44
CA LEU A 16 19.37 -14.48 9.66
C LEU A 16 20.74 -14.53 10.35
N TRP A 17 20.96 -15.54 11.20
CA TRP A 17 22.20 -15.82 11.94
C TRP A 17 22.49 -17.33 11.96
N ASP A 18 23.71 -17.70 12.37
CA ASP A 18 24.20 -19.09 12.44
C ASP A 18 24.03 -19.63 13.86
N GLY A 19 23.03 -20.49 14.08
CA GLY A 19 22.71 -21.10 15.36
C GLY A 19 21.30 -20.82 15.86
N VAL A 20 20.98 -21.37 17.05
CA VAL A 20 19.66 -21.32 17.68
C VAL A 20 19.72 -20.59 19.01
N VAL A 21 19.15 -19.40 19.09
CA VAL A 21 19.25 -18.54 20.29
C VAL A 21 18.65 -19.20 21.53
N LEU A 22 17.58 -19.99 21.40
CA LEU A 22 16.95 -20.72 22.51
C LEU A 22 17.82 -21.83 23.09
N GLU A 23 18.79 -22.33 22.35
CA GLU A 23 19.72 -23.37 22.84
C GLU A 23 20.90 -22.79 23.62
N GLY A 24 20.89 -21.46 23.86
CA GLY A 24 21.92 -20.74 24.60
C GLY A 24 23.06 -20.25 23.72
N ASP A 25 22.92 -20.34 22.41
CA ASP A 25 23.83 -19.74 21.45
C ASP A 25 23.69 -18.20 21.49
N ASP A 26 24.81 -17.51 21.20
CA ASP A 26 24.83 -16.08 20.95
C ASP A 26 25.23 -15.82 19.50
N PRO A 27 24.39 -16.22 18.52
CA PRO A 27 24.76 -16.22 17.13
C PRO A 27 24.84 -14.81 16.57
N VAL A 28 25.83 -14.56 15.71
CA VAL A 28 25.99 -13.28 15.03
C VAL A 28 25.27 -13.30 13.68
N PRO A 29 24.50 -12.25 13.35
CA PRO A 29 23.82 -12.18 12.07
C PRO A 29 24.76 -12.31 10.87
N PHE A 30 24.38 -13.08 9.86
CA PHE A 30 25.14 -13.22 8.64
C PHE A 30 25.33 -11.85 7.96
N PRO A 31 26.59 -11.45 7.66
CA PRO A 31 26.82 -10.15 7.01
C PRO A 31 26.08 -9.98 5.67
N ALA A 32 25.88 -11.07 4.93
CA ALA A 32 25.10 -11.06 3.69
C ALA A 32 23.62 -10.79 3.93
N ALA A 33 23.03 -11.40 4.96
CA ALA A 33 21.64 -11.17 5.34
C ALA A 33 21.40 -9.72 5.78
N VAL A 34 22.30 -9.17 6.62
CA VAL A 34 22.22 -7.77 7.07
C VAL A 34 22.32 -6.80 5.88
N ARG A 35 23.27 -7.03 4.95
CA ARG A 35 23.38 -6.19 3.74
C ARG A 35 22.11 -6.25 2.89
N THR A 36 21.55 -7.46 2.67
CA THR A 36 20.32 -7.65 1.90
C THR A 36 19.15 -6.95 2.55
N LEU A 37 18.98 -7.10 3.87
CA LEU A 37 17.94 -6.46 4.66
C LEU A 37 17.99 -4.93 4.47
N HIS A 38 19.14 -4.30 4.65
CA HIS A 38 19.28 -2.86 4.46
C HIS A 38 19.10 -2.42 3.00
N ALA A 39 19.62 -3.18 2.03
CA ALA A 39 19.46 -2.86 0.62
C ALA A 39 17.98 -2.88 0.18
N LEU A 40 17.20 -3.84 0.67
CA LEU A 40 15.78 -3.94 0.38
C LEU A 40 14.95 -2.90 1.14
N ASP A 41 15.30 -2.60 2.39
CA ASP A 41 14.65 -1.51 3.17
C ASP A 41 14.78 -0.16 2.44
N GLN A 42 15.97 0.15 1.89
CA GLN A 42 16.19 1.36 1.09
C GLN A 42 15.34 1.42 -0.19
N ARG A 43 14.92 0.28 -0.72
CA ARG A 43 13.99 0.17 -1.87
C ARG A 43 12.51 0.18 -1.44
N GLY A 44 12.24 0.27 -0.14
CA GLY A 44 10.91 0.27 0.44
C GLY A 44 10.25 -1.10 0.43
N VAL A 45 11.02 -2.17 0.49
CA VAL A 45 10.55 -3.50 0.88
C VAL A 45 10.50 -3.52 2.41
N LEU A 46 9.35 -3.84 2.96
CA LEU A 46 9.19 -4.02 4.40
C LEU A 46 9.83 -5.35 4.83
N HIS A 47 10.24 -5.42 6.08
CA HIS A 47 10.73 -6.64 6.69
C HIS A 47 9.84 -7.05 7.87
N ALA A 48 9.58 -8.35 7.98
CA ALA A 48 8.90 -8.95 9.11
C ALA A 48 9.57 -10.27 9.48
N VAL A 49 9.28 -10.77 10.66
CA VAL A 49 9.77 -12.06 11.16
C VAL A 49 8.61 -13.05 11.23
N ALA A 50 8.85 -14.30 10.79
CA ALA A 50 8.04 -15.46 11.09
C ALA A 50 8.97 -16.60 11.52
N SER A 51 9.17 -16.79 12.82
CA SER A 51 10.10 -17.76 13.37
C SER A 51 9.47 -18.57 14.49
N ARG A 52 9.99 -19.78 14.73
CA ARG A 52 9.63 -20.56 15.90
C ARG A 52 10.44 -20.10 17.09
N GLY A 53 9.84 -20.18 18.30
CA GLY A 53 10.56 -19.89 19.52
C GLY A 53 9.82 -18.96 20.48
N GLU A 54 10.56 -18.33 21.35
CA GLU A 54 10.08 -17.38 22.35
C GLU A 54 10.29 -15.94 21.89
N ARG A 55 9.20 -15.19 21.76
CA ARG A 55 9.22 -13.81 21.25
C ARG A 55 10.15 -12.89 22.05
N ALA A 56 10.16 -13.02 23.36
CA ALA A 56 11.00 -12.17 24.23
C ALA A 56 12.50 -12.38 23.93
N VAL A 57 12.91 -13.64 23.76
CA VAL A 57 14.30 -14.02 23.46
C VAL A 57 14.70 -13.51 22.08
N ALA A 58 13.91 -13.79 21.05
CA ALA A 58 14.18 -13.34 19.69
C ALA A 58 14.25 -11.80 19.57
N THR A 59 13.34 -11.08 20.23
CA THR A 59 13.34 -9.60 20.21
C THR A 59 14.53 -9.01 20.95
N ALA A 60 14.94 -9.60 22.08
CA ALA A 60 16.13 -9.18 22.82
C ALA A 60 17.40 -9.37 21.99
N HIS A 61 17.53 -10.51 21.29
CA HIS A 61 18.66 -10.79 20.42
C HIS A 61 18.74 -9.86 19.22
N LEU A 62 17.59 -9.63 18.53
CA LEU A 62 17.48 -8.63 17.44
C LEU A 62 17.88 -7.23 17.93
N ALA A 63 17.45 -6.84 19.13
CA ALA A 63 17.80 -5.54 19.72
C ALA A 63 19.30 -5.42 20.02
N GLY A 64 19.90 -6.49 20.56
CA GLY A 64 21.33 -6.56 20.84
C GLY A 64 22.21 -6.33 19.60
N HIS A 65 21.73 -6.74 18.43
CA HIS A 65 22.39 -6.52 17.14
C HIS A 65 21.92 -5.27 16.38
N GLY A 66 21.05 -4.43 16.97
CA GLY A 66 20.54 -3.21 16.33
C GLY A 66 19.59 -3.47 15.16
N LEU A 67 19.05 -4.69 15.02
CA LEU A 67 18.18 -5.10 13.91
C LEU A 67 16.69 -5.02 14.23
N LEU A 68 16.30 -4.91 15.51
CA LEU A 68 14.90 -4.89 15.92
C LEU A 68 14.09 -3.85 15.14
N ASP A 69 14.67 -2.69 14.98
CA ASP A 69 14.04 -1.54 14.34
C ASP A 69 13.87 -1.66 12.83
N VAL A 70 14.44 -2.64 12.18
CA VAL A 70 14.26 -2.87 10.74
C VAL A 70 12.99 -3.66 10.46
N PHE A 71 12.54 -4.46 11.41
CA PHE A 71 11.33 -5.26 11.28
C PHE A 71 10.08 -4.48 11.67
N THR A 72 9.07 -4.52 10.80
CA THR A 72 7.77 -3.86 11.02
C THR A 72 6.80 -4.76 11.78
N ARG A 73 6.99 -6.06 11.72
CA ARG A 73 6.21 -7.08 12.43
C ARG A 73 7.11 -8.21 12.86
N ILE A 74 6.84 -8.75 14.03
CA ILE A 74 7.57 -9.88 14.60
C ILE A 74 6.55 -10.91 15.07
N GLU A 75 6.43 -11.98 14.31
CA GLU A 75 5.63 -13.16 14.61
C GLU A 75 6.57 -14.29 15.04
N VAL A 76 6.72 -14.47 16.34
CA VAL A 76 7.52 -15.55 16.93
C VAL A 76 6.64 -16.36 17.86
N GLY A 77 6.62 -17.67 17.67
CA GLY A 77 5.83 -18.63 18.44
C GLY A 77 5.91 -20.04 17.87
N TRP A 78 5.19 -20.97 18.44
CA TRP A 78 5.25 -22.40 18.11
C TRP A 78 4.22 -22.84 17.03
N GLY A 79 3.52 -21.91 16.43
CA GLY A 79 2.56 -22.19 15.36
C GLY A 79 3.19 -22.36 13.99
N GLY A 80 2.37 -22.77 13.00
CA GLY A 80 2.82 -22.88 11.60
C GLY A 80 3.19 -21.52 11.01
N LYS A 81 4.23 -21.51 10.17
CA LYS A 81 4.74 -20.28 9.54
C LYS A 81 3.75 -19.66 8.56
N SER A 82 2.97 -20.47 7.84
CA SER A 82 1.90 -19.96 6.97
C SER A 82 0.89 -19.09 7.72
N ALA A 83 0.49 -19.52 8.93
CA ALA A 83 -0.43 -18.72 9.76
C ALA A 83 0.20 -17.40 10.23
N ALA A 84 1.49 -17.40 10.60
CA ALA A 84 2.23 -16.19 10.94
C ALA A 84 2.34 -15.23 9.75
N ILE A 85 2.70 -15.74 8.58
CA ILE A 85 2.78 -14.98 7.33
C ILE A 85 1.43 -14.34 6.96
N ALA A 86 0.33 -15.11 7.08
CA ALA A 86 -1.01 -14.60 6.81
C ALA A 86 -1.39 -13.45 7.76
N ARG A 87 -1.06 -13.55 9.07
CA ARG A 87 -1.27 -12.45 10.03
C ARG A 87 -0.44 -11.23 9.66
N VAL A 88 0.85 -11.39 9.35
CA VAL A 88 1.72 -10.28 8.92
C VAL A 88 1.14 -9.58 7.70
N ALA A 89 0.70 -10.32 6.67
CA ALA A 89 0.12 -9.74 5.47
C ALA A 89 -1.18 -8.96 5.76
N ALA A 90 -2.06 -9.52 6.61
CA ALA A 90 -3.29 -8.87 7.04
C ALA A 90 -3.00 -7.57 7.84
N ASP A 91 -2.08 -7.62 8.80
CA ASP A 91 -1.68 -6.47 9.61
C ASP A 91 -1.04 -5.34 8.78
N LEU A 92 -0.29 -5.69 7.76
CA LEU A 92 0.30 -4.72 6.84
C LEU A 92 -0.68 -4.26 5.74
N GLY A 93 -1.84 -4.91 5.61
CA GLY A 93 -2.83 -4.61 4.58
C GLY A 93 -2.29 -4.85 3.16
N ILE A 94 -1.53 -5.93 2.95
CA ILE A 94 -0.93 -6.28 1.66
C ILE A 94 -1.40 -7.65 1.17
N GLY A 95 -1.46 -7.83 -0.16
CA GLY A 95 -1.79 -9.12 -0.75
C GLY A 95 -0.67 -10.15 -0.59
N LEU A 96 -1.02 -11.42 -0.40
CA LEU A 96 -0.04 -12.53 -0.28
C LEU A 96 0.85 -12.66 -1.53
N ASP A 97 0.37 -12.29 -2.70
CA ASP A 97 1.11 -12.24 -3.96
C ASP A 97 2.26 -11.21 -3.97
N THR A 98 2.27 -10.30 -2.98
CA THR A 98 3.32 -9.30 -2.76
C THR A 98 4.26 -9.65 -1.60
N VAL A 99 4.13 -10.84 -1.04
CA VAL A 99 4.95 -11.36 0.06
C VAL A 99 5.98 -12.34 -0.47
N ALA A 100 7.21 -12.23 0.03
CA ALA A 100 8.24 -13.25 -0.07
C ALA A 100 8.62 -13.73 1.33
N PHE A 101 9.02 -15.00 1.42
CA PHE A 101 9.44 -15.65 2.64
C PHE A 101 10.80 -16.30 2.44
N VAL A 102 11.71 -16.15 3.38
CA VAL A 102 13.05 -16.76 3.36
C VAL A 102 13.28 -17.58 4.62
N ASP A 103 13.77 -18.81 4.42
CA ASP A 103 13.93 -19.82 5.49
C ASP A 103 14.97 -20.86 5.06
N ASN A 104 15.79 -21.37 6.00
CA ASN A 104 16.74 -22.42 5.75
C ASN A 104 16.06 -23.81 5.62
N ASP A 105 14.96 -24.05 6.38
CA ASP A 105 14.30 -25.35 6.43
C ASP A 105 13.41 -25.58 5.18
N PRO A 106 13.72 -26.62 4.34
CA PRO A 106 12.90 -26.94 3.18
C PRO A 106 11.48 -27.42 3.55
N VAL A 107 11.27 -27.97 4.76
CA VAL A 107 9.96 -28.45 5.22
C VAL A 107 9.05 -27.25 5.52
N GLU A 108 9.58 -26.25 6.20
CA GLU A 108 8.86 -25.00 6.50
C GLU A 108 8.48 -24.26 5.21
N ARG A 109 9.42 -24.14 4.25
CA ARG A 109 9.13 -23.54 2.94
C ARG A 109 8.06 -24.32 2.16
N ALA A 110 8.10 -25.67 2.21
CA ALA A 110 7.10 -26.52 1.55
C ALA A 110 5.71 -26.35 2.19
N GLU A 111 5.62 -26.25 3.53
CA GLU A 111 4.37 -25.97 4.25
C GLU A 111 3.76 -24.63 3.81
N VAL A 112 4.58 -23.58 3.77
CA VAL A 112 4.14 -22.25 3.34
C VAL A 112 3.70 -22.27 1.88
N ALA A 113 4.47 -22.88 0.98
CA ALA A 113 4.14 -22.95 -0.44
C ALA A 113 2.85 -23.74 -0.72
N ALA A 114 2.58 -24.79 0.06
CA ALA A 114 1.36 -25.58 -0.05
C ALA A 114 0.14 -24.83 0.48
N THR A 115 0.28 -24.10 1.59
CA THR A 115 -0.82 -23.42 2.28
C THR A 115 -1.10 -22.05 1.66
N LEU A 116 -0.06 -21.33 1.25
CA LEU A 116 -0.11 -19.97 0.70
C LEU A 116 0.60 -19.91 -0.66
N PRO A 117 0.06 -20.50 -1.72
CA PRO A 117 0.75 -20.65 -3.01
C PRO A 117 1.07 -19.32 -3.71
N ALA A 118 0.52 -18.20 -3.25
CA ALA A 118 0.84 -16.88 -3.75
C ALA A 118 2.13 -16.30 -3.13
N VAL A 119 2.64 -16.85 -2.02
CA VAL A 119 3.86 -16.41 -1.34
C VAL A 119 5.08 -17.01 -2.04
N ARG A 120 6.09 -16.18 -2.31
CA ARG A 120 7.35 -16.63 -2.92
C ARG A 120 8.30 -17.08 -1.83
N CYS A 121 8.60 -18.39 -1.81
CA CYS A 121 9.51 -18.97 -0.83
C CYS A 121 10.93 -19.07 -1.41
N HIS A 122 11.91 -18.60 -0.65
CA HIS A 122 13.33 -18.62 -1.00
C HIS A 122 14.15 -19.38 0.06
N PRO A 123 15.13 -20.21 -0.32
CA PRO A 123 16.05 -20.79 0.64
C PRO A 123 17.05 -19.74 1.15
N ALA A 124 17.61 -19.98 2.34
CA ALA A 124 18.51 -19.02 2.98
C ALA A 124 19.82 -18.77 2.21
N ASP A 125 20.29 -19.75 1.45
CA ASP A 125 21.52 -19.66 0.66
C ASP A 125 21.46 -18.64 -0.49
N VAL A 126 20.26 -18.26 -0.95
CA VAL A 126 20.12 -17.22 -2.01
C VAL A 126 19.94 -15.80 -1.49
N ILE A 127 19.95 -15.59 -0.17
CA ILE A 127 19.68 -14.26 0.46
C ILE A 127 20.50 -13.15 -0.20
N ALA A 128 21.79 -13.37 -0.42
CA ALA A 128 22.69 -12.36 -1.03
C ALA A 128 22.28 -11.97 -2.45
N GLY A 129 21.57 -12.84 -3.17
CA GLY A 129 21.11 -12.62 -4.54
C GLY A 129 19.72 -11.97 -4.64
N LEU A 130 18.92 -11.97 -3.56
CA LEU A 130 17.54 -11.45 -3.59
C LEU A 130 17.44 -10.02 -4.15
N PRO A 131 18.35 -9.08 -3.80
CA PRO A 131 18.25 -7.72 -4.35
C PRO A 131 18.43 -7.62 -5.87
N ALA A 132 18.96 -8.65 -6.52
CA ALA A 132 19.12 -8.69 -7.98
C ALA A 132 17.89 -9.26 -8.72
N LEU A 133 16.98 -9.91 -8.00
CA LEU A 133 15.78 -10.45 -8.60
C LEU A 133 14.83 -9.33 -9.04
N PRO A 134 14.15 -9.47 -10.20
CA PRO A 134 13.26 -8.44 -10.74
C PRO A 134 12.18 -7.97 -9.76
N GLU A 135 11.58 -8.87 -8.99
CA GLU A 135 10.52 -8.59 -8.02
C GLU A 135 10.96 -7.77 -6.80
N PHE A 136 12.28 -7.68 -6.53
CA PHE A 136 12.88 -6.85 -5.48
C PHE A 136 13.55 -5.58 -6.03
N ASN A 137 13.54 -5.40 -7.35
CA ASN A 137 14.24 -4.30 -8.01
C ASN A 137 13.25 -3.35 -8.71
N PRO A 138 12.63 -2.41 -7.98
CA PRO A 138 11.73 -1.44 -8.57
C PRO A 138 12.48 -0.53 -9.55
N GLU A 139 11.80 -0.11 -10.62
CA GLU A 139 12.36 0.80 -11.63
C GLU A 139 12.84 2.12 -11.01
N PHE A 140 12.13 2.59 -9.96
CA PHE A 140 12.48 3.82 -9.24
C PHE A 140 12.36 3.61 -7.73
N VAL A 141 13.25 4.28 -7.00
CA VAL A 141 13.19 4.37 -5.54
C VAL A 141 12.84 5.80 -5.18
N THR A 142 11.58 6.01 -4.77
CA THR A 142 11.10 7.32 -4.34
C THR A 142 11.49 7.62 -2.89
N GLU A 143 11.37 8.89 -2.47
CA GLU A 143 11.57 9.25 -1.06
C GLU A 143 10.57 8.54 -0.14
N GLU A 144 9.31 8.43 -0.56
CA GLU A 144 8.31 7.65 0.18
C GLU A 144 8.67 6.16 0.27
N SER A 145 9.39 5.59 -0.73
CA SER A 145 9.90 4.23 -0.64
C SER A 145 10.93 4.10 0.47
N ARG A 146 11.90 5.02 0.55
CA ARG A 146 12.93 5.02 1.61
C ARG A 146 12.32 5.19 3.00
N GLN A 147 11.25 5.98 3.11
CA GLN A 147 10.57 6.25 4.37
C GLN A 147 9.46 5.23 4.69
N ARG A 148 9.27 4.21 3.85
CA ARG A 148 8.10 3.31 3.96
C ARG A 148 7.99 2.65 5.33
N ARG A 149 9.06 2.10 5.86
CA ARG A 149 9.10 1.49 7.19
C ARG A 149 8.63 2.47 8.25
N GLN A 150 9.11 3.73 8.20
CA GLN A 150 8.69 4.76 9.15
C GLN A 150 7.18 5.06 9.03
N LEU A 151 6.64 5.13 7.81
CA LEU A 151 5.21 5.33 7.59
C LEU A 151 4.38 4.19 8.22
N TYR A 152 4.82 2.94 8.10
CA TYR A 152 4.14 1.79 8.72
C TYR A 152 4.25 1.78 10.25
N ARG A 153 5.36 2.29 10.82
CA ARG A 153 5.48 2.47 12.28
C ARG A 153 4.49 3.51 12.82
N VAL A 154 4.35 4.61 12.12
CA VAL A 154 3.35 5.62 12.49
C VAL A 154 1.93 5.05 12.34
N ASP A 155 1.68 4.22 11.33
CA ASP A 155 0.40 3.51 11.17
C ASP A 155 0.12 2.55 12.34
N GLU A 156 1.15 1.93 12.92
CA GLU A 156 1.00 1.12 14.13
C GLU A 156 0.61 1.94 15.35
N GLN A 157 1.22 3.10 15.54
CA GLN A 157 0.83 4.03 16.62
C GLN A 157 -0.64 4.44 16.49
N ARG A 158 -1.11 4.67 15.26
CA ARG A 158 -2.51 4.98 14.98
C ARG A 158 -3.43 3.82 15.35
N ARG A 159 -3.08 2.58 14.97
CA ARG A 159 -3.86 1.38 15.31
C ARG A 159 -3.92 1.15 16.82
N THR A 160 -2.80 1.32 17.50
CA THR A 160 -2.74 1.22 18.97
C THR A 160 -3.65 2.26 19.62
N ALA A 161 -3.61 3.50 19.14
CA ALA A 161 -4.48 4.56 19.63
C ALA A 161 -5.96 4.30 19.31
N GLU A 162 -6.27 3.71 18.14
CA GLU A 162 -7.62 3.31 17.74
C GLU A 162 -8.16 2.18 18.62
N ALA A 163 -7.33 1.16 18.90
CA ALA A 163 -7.68 0.05 19.77
C ALA A 163 -7.89 0.47 21.23
N ALA A 164 -7.18 1.50 21.69
CA ALA A 164 -7.33 2.07 23.03
C ALA A 164 -8.52 3.05 23.15
N HIS A 165 -9.13 3.44 22.02
CA HIS A 165 -10.26 4.37 22.04
C HIS A 165 -11.56 3.65 22.45
N ALA A 166 -12.18 4.08 23.54
CA ALA A 166 -13.38 3.45 24.08
C ALA A 166 -14.69 3.89 23.42
N GLY A 167 -14.65 4.88 22.50
CA GLY A 167 -15.81 5.44 21.81
C GLY A 167 -16.05 4.86 20.42
N PRO A 168 -17.09 5.36 19.71
CA PRO A 168 -17.35 5.00 18.33
C PRO A 168 -16.17 5.31 17.41
N SER A 169 -15.94 4.48 16.37
CA SER A 169 -14.87 4.68 15.38
C SER A 169 -14.94 6.06 14.70
N ALA A 170 -16.14 6.62 14.51
CA ALA A 170 -16.33 7.95 13.92
C ALA A 170 -15.73 9.06 14.80
N GLU A 171 -15.85 8.96 16.12
CA GLU A 171 -15.26 9.91 17.07
C GLU A 171 -13.74 9.82 17.08
N PHE A 172 -13.20 8.60 17.00
CA PHE A 172 -11.76 8.40 16.85
C PHE A 172 -11.26 9.05 15.56
N LEU A 173 -11.91 8.80 14.41
CA LEU A 173 -11.52 9.42 13.13
C LEU A 173 -11.57 10.95 13.19
N ALA A 174 -12.61 11.53 13.80
CA ALA A 174 -12.71 12.98 14.01
C ALA A 174 -11.55 13.50 14.87
N SER A 175 -11.13 12.74 15.90
CA SER A 175 -10.04 13.11 16.80
C SER A 175 -8.66 13.11 16.13
N LEU A 176 -8.51 12.47 14.98
CA LEU A 176 -7.25 12.44 14.24
C LEU A 176 -6.90 13.79 13.58
N GLY A 177 -7.88 14.64 13.28
CA GLY A 177 -7.65 15.87 12.57
C GLY A 177 -7.11 15.64 11.16
N LEU A 178 -7.74 14.70 10.43
CA LEU A 178 -7.32 14.31 9.08
C LEU A 178 -7.43 15.48 8.09
N VAL A 179 -6.34 15.77 7.39
CA VAL A 179 -6.28 16.79 6.32
C VAL A 179 -5.77 16.14 5.04
N LEU A 180 -6.57 16.20 3.99
CA LEU A 180 -6.24 15.77 2.64
C LEU A 180 -5.91 16.97 1.77
N GLU A 181 -4.65 17.16 1.46
CA GLU A 181 -4.18 18.16 0.50
C GLU A 181 -4.30 17.58 -0.91
N VAL A 182 -5.10 18.22 -1.75
CA VAL A 182 -5.31 17.83 -3.16
C VAL A 182 -4.76 18.93 -4.04
N ARG A 183 -3.85 18.59 -4.93
CA ARG A 183 -3.26 19.53 -5.87
C ARG A 183 -2.97 18.90 -7.23
N ARG A 184 -2.80 19.74 -8.23
CA ARG A 184 -2.32 19.29 -9.53
C ARG A 184 -0.90 18.70 -9.41
N ALA A 185 -0.69 17.55 -10.06
CA ALA A 185 0.63 16.92 -10.09
C ALA A 185 1.60 17.75 -10.94
N GLY A 186 2.83 17.81 -10.50
CA GLY A 186 3.96 18.37 -11.26
C GLY A 186 5.00 17.30 -11.59
N PRO A 187 6.07 17.65 -12.33
CA PRO A 187 7.12 16.71 -12.72
C PRO A 187 7.76 15.97 -11.53
N ALA A 188 7.87 16.61 -10.37
CA ALA A 188 8.44 16.00 -9.15
C ALA A 188 7.57 14.87 -8.57
N ASP A 189 6.28 14.82 -8.93
CA ASP A 189 5.35 13.80 -8.41
C ASP A 189 5.33 12.53 -9.27
N LEU A 190 5.85 12.57 -10.50
CA LEU A 190 5.65 11.51 -11.48
C LEU A 190 6.26 10.19 -11.06
N ALA A 191 7.43 10.19 -10.43
CA ALA A 191 8.05 8.97 -9.91
C ALA A 191 7.16 8.32 -8.84
N ARG A 192 6.56 9.12 -7.95
CA ARG A 192 5.64 8.63 -6.94
C ARG A 192 4.29 8.21 -7.53
N ALA A 193 3.77 8.95 -8.52
CA ALA A 193 2.56 8.57 -9.24
C ALA A 193 2.74 7.21 -9.93
N HIS A 194 3.87 7.00 -10.64
CA HIS A 194 4.21 5.71 -11.23
C HIS A 194 4.24 4.60 -10.17
N GLU A 195 4.98 4.80 -9.09
CA GLU A 195 5.06 3.82 -8.00
C GLU A 195 3.66 3.45 -7.47
N LEU A 196 2.76 4.42 -7.30
CA LEU A 196 1.40 4.17 -6.86
C LEU A 196 0.64 3.28 -7.85
N THR A 197 0.76 3.51 -9.17
CA THR A 197 0.07 2.67 -10.18
C THR A 197 0.58 1.23 -10.17
N VAL A 198 1.89 1.03 -9.98
CA VAL A 198 2.50 -0.31 -9.92
C VAL A 198 2.12 -1.07 -8.64
N ARG A 199 1.99 -0.35 -7.52
CA ARG A 199 1.80 -0.99 -6.20
C ARG A 199 0.35 -1.07 -5.74
N THR A 200 -0.59 -0.44 -6.44
CA THR A 200 -1.99 -0.36 -6.00
C THR A 200 -2.91 -1.11 -6.97
N HIS A 201 -3.40 -2.27 -6.55
CA HIS A 201 -4.28 -3.10 -7.35
C HIS A 201 -5.73 -3.08 -6.85
N GLN A 202 -5.94 -3.21 -5.52
CA GLN A 202 -7.27 -3.28 -4.91
C GLN A 202 -8.03 -1.96 -4.96
N LEU A 203 -7.34 -0.86 -4.68
CA LEU A 203 -7.91 0.48 -4.67
C LEU A 203 -7.53 1.26 -5.94
N ASN A 204 -7.78 0.66 -7.11
CA ASN A 204 -7.53 1.22 -8.43
C ASN A 204 -8.75 0.95 -9.31
N THR A 205 -9.35 2.00 -9.88
CA THR A 205 -10.59 1.90 -10.67
C THR A 205 -10.43 1.11 -11.96
N THR A 206 -9.25 1.11 -12.57
CA THR A 206 -9.02 0.48 -13.88
C THR A 206 -7.94 -0.59 -13.88
N GLY A 207 -7.18 -0.71 -12.78
CA GLY A 207 -6.01 -1.58 -12.72
C GLY A 207 -4.85 -1.15 -13.63
N THR A 208 -4.98 0.00 -14.29
CA THR A 208 -3.96 0.48 -15.23
C THR A 208 -2.68 0.87 -14.50
N THR A 209 -1.56 0.43 -15.05
CA THR A 209 -0.22 0.87 -14.68
C THR A 209 0.30 1.79 -15.78
N PHE A 210 0.84 2.94 -15.40
CA PHE A 210 1.40 3.91 -16.33
C PHE A 210 2.92 3.93 -16.24
N SER A 211 3.60 4.00 -17.38
CA SER A 211 5.03 4.35 -17.45
C SER A 211 5.26 5.82 -17.09
N LEU A 212 6.50 6.18 -16.73
CA LEU A 212 6.84 7.59 -16.51
C LEU A 212 6.61 8.46 -17.72
N ALA A 213 6.86 7.95 -18.94
CA ALA A 213 6.65 8.69 -20.19
C ALA A 213 5.17 9.01 -20.43
N GLU A 214 4.27 8.05 -20.15
CA GLU A 214 2.82 8.26 -20.23
C GLU A 214 2.36 9.27 -19.17
N LEU A 215 2.82 9.15 -17.94
CA LEU A 215 2.50 10.11 -16.87
C LEU A 215 3.01 11.51 -17.21
N HIS A 216 4.20 11.62 -17.80
CA HIS A 216 4.75 12.90 -18.25
C HIS A 216 3.86 13.53 -19.34
N THR A 217 3.42 12.72 -20.30
CA THR A 217 2.53 13.15 -21.38
C THR A 217 1.18 13.62 -20.83
N LEU A 218 0.58 12.86 -19.89
CA LEU A 218 -0.67 13.23 -19.24
C LEU A 218 -0.53 14.52 -18.41
N CYS A 219 0.56 14.65 -17.65
CA CYS A 219 0.83 15.83 -16.83
C CYS A 219 0.98 17.12 -17.65
N ALA A 220 1.57 17.03 -18.84
CA ALA A 220 1.78 18.15 -19.75
C ALA A 220 0.54 18.46 -20.64
N SER A 221 -0.41 17.55 -20.72
CA SER A 221 -1.56 17.68 -21.60
C SER A 221 -2.58 18.70 -21.07
N PRO A 222 -3.03 19.66 -21.90
CA PRO A 222 -4.09 20.61 -21.50
C PRO A 222 -5.47 19.95 -21.42
N ARG A 223 -5.63 18.74 -21.97
CA ARG A 223 -6.88 17.97 -21.91
C ARG A 223 -6.95 17.03 -20.72
N HIS A 224 -5.90 16.97 -19.89
CA HIS A 224 -5.87 16.12 -18.73
C HIS A 224 -5.53 16.94 -17.49
N GLU A 225 -6.14 16.56 -16.41
CA GLU A 225 -5.80 17.01 -15.06
C GLU A 225 -5.36 15.79 -14.25
N MET A 226 -4.14 15.85 -13.78
CA MET A 226 -3.59 14.81 -12.90
C MET A 226 -3.49 15.39 -11.49
N LEU A 227 -4.23 14.79 -10.55
CA LEU A 227 -4.26 15.21 -9.15
C LEU A 227 -3.48 14.22 -8.29
N VAL A 228 -2.69 14.76 -7.37
CA VAL A 228 -2.08 14.00 -6.27
C VAL A 228 -2.71 14.42 -4.96
N ALA A 229 -2.93 13.43 -4.09
CA ALA A 229 -3.51 13.64 -2.78
C ALA A 229 -2.55 13.20 -1.68
N ARG A 230 -2.22 14.12 -0.75
CA ARG A 230 -1.40 13.88 0.43
C ARG A 230 -2.28 13.89 1.67
N LEU A 231 -2.12 12.92 2.55
CA LEU A 231 -2.87 12.84 3.80
C LEU A 231 -1.94 13.06 4.98
N ARG A 232 -2.40 13.80 5.98
CA ARG A 232 -1.74 13.94 7.29
C ARG A 232 -2.78 13.95 8.41
N ASP A 233 -2.33 13.61 9.60
CA ASP A 233 -3.09 13.70 10.84
C ASP A 233 -2.20 14.16 12.00
N ARG A 234 -2.70 14.10 13.23
CA ARG A 234 -1.95 14.47 14.45
C ARG A 234 -0.71 13.60 14.71
N PHE A 235 -0.64 12.38 14.16
CA PHE A 235 0.51 11.48 14.28
C PHE A 235 1.57 11.74 13.21
N GLY A 236 1.22 12.45 12.14
CA GLY A 236 2.13 12.80 11.06
C GLY A 236 1.59 12.52 9.65
N SER A 237 2.50 12.53 8.68
CA SER A 237 2.17 12.33 7.28
C SER A 237 1.95 10.84 6.95
N TYR A 238 1.00 10.59 6.03
CA TYR A 238 0.88 9.31 5.31
C TYR A 238 1.64 9.33 3.97
N GLY A 239 2.22 10.49 3.59
CA GLY A 239 2.79 10.73 2.26
C GLY A 239 1.72 10.93 1.19
N THR A 240 2.11 10.75 -0.08
CA THR A 240 1.19 10.79 -1.21
C THR A 240 0.41 9.48 -1.25
N VAL A 241 -0.90 9.57 -1.06
CA VAL A 241 -1.79 8.41 -0.86
C VAL A 241 -2.82 8.25 -1.97
N GLY A 242 -3.00 9.25 -2.84
CA GLY A 242 -3.98 9.22 -3.92
C GLY A 242 -3.41 9.78 -5.21
N LEU A 243 -3.90 9.25 -6.33
CA LEU A 243 -3.69 9.74 -7.68
C LEU A 243 -5.01 9.67 -8.43
N ALA A 244 -5.37 10.76 -9.12
CA ALA A 244 -6.47 10.79 -10.07
C ALA A 244 -5.98 11.32 -11.42
N VAL A 245 -6.45 10.72 -12.51
CA VAL A 245 -6.26 11.20 -13.88
C VAL A 245 -7.63 11.48 -14.46
N ILE A 246 -7.86 12.74 -14.82
CA ILE A 246 -9.14 13.24 -15.30
C ILE A 246 -8.94 13.77 -16.71
N GLU A 247 -9.71 13.28 -17.67
CA GLU A 247 -9.79 13.85 -19.02
C GLU A 247 -10.86 14.94 -19.03
N LEU A 248 -10.45 16.13 -19.47
CA LEU A 248 -11.32 17.31 -19.56
C LEU A 248 -11.90 17.40 -20.96
N GLN A 249 -13.18 17.11 -21.09
CA GLN A 249 -13.97 17.28 -22.33
C GLN A 249 -14.83 18.55 -22.23
N PRO A 250 -15.37 19.07 -23.33
CA PRO A 250 -16.17 20.30 -23.31
C PRO A 250 -17.36 20.23 -22.34
N THR A 251 -18.06 19.10 -22.27
CA THR A 251 -19.27 18.90 -21.47
C THR A 251 -19.12 17.88 -20.35
N ALA A 252 -17.97 17.21 -20.25
CA ALA A 252 -17.73 16.15 -19.26
C ALA A 252 -16.33 16.23 -18.68
N SER A 253 -16.20 15.78 -17.42
CA SER A 253 -14.94 15.44 -16.77
C SER A 253 -14.92 13.94 -16.55
N VAL A 254 -14.04 13.22 -17.27
CA VAL A 254 -13.98 11.77 -17.25
C VAL A 254 -12.82 11.31 -16.38
N LEU A 255 -13.12 10.74 -15.23
CA LEU A 255 -12.13 10.13 -14.33
C LEU A 255 -11.61 8.83 -14.97
N ARG A 256 -10.42 8.91 -15.59
CA ARG A 256 -9.75 7.79 -16.27
C ARG A 256 -9.03 6.85 -15.31
N LEU A 257 -8.63 7.38 -14.16
CA LEU A 257 -8.02 6.62 -13.08
C LEU A 257 -8.33 7.31 -11.75
N LEU A 258 -8.72 6.52 -10.77
CA LEU A 258 -8.63 6.88 -9.35
C LEU A 258 -7.97 5.73 -8.63
N LEU A 259 -6.89 6.00 -7.92
CA LEU A 259 -6.30 5.04 -7.02
C LEU A 259 -5.98 5.65 -5.65
N MET A 260 -6.03 4.81 -4.63
CA MET A 260 -5.70 5.16 -3.26
C MET A 260 -4.77 4.13 -2.64
N SER A 261 -3.80 4.57 -1.87
CA SER A 261 -2.97 3.67 -1.07
C SER A 261 -3.82 2.86 -0.08
N CYS A 262 -3.57 1.56 0.05
CA CYS A 262 -4.28 0.70 1.02
C CYS A 262 -4.10 1.17 2.48
N ARG A 263 -3.04 1.91 2.81
CA ARG A 263 -2.81 2.47 4.15
C ARG A 263 -3.90 3.43 4.63
N VAL A 264 -4.69 3.99 3.73
CA VAL A 264 -5.75 4.96 4.07
C VAL A 264 -7.17 4.44 3.87
N LEU A 265 -7.31 3.12 3.70
CA LEU A 265 -8.57 2.45 3.38
C LEU A 265 -9.72 2.83 4.32
N SER A 266 -9.45 2.85 5.63
CA SER A 266 -10.45 3.14 6.67
C SER A 266 -10.53 4.62 7.09
N ARG A 267 -9.81 5.52 6.42
CA ARG A 267 -9.68 6.94 6.83
C ARG A 267 -10.65 7.88 6.10
N GLY A 268 -11.44 7.39 5.15
CA GLY A 268 -12.38 8.21 4.38
C GLY A 268 -11.75 9.08 3.29
N ALA A 269 -10.42 9.04 3.12
CA ALA A 269 -9.68 9.90 2.19
C ALA A 269 -10.07 9.68 0.72
N GLY A 270 -10.35 8.42 0.32
CA GLY A 270 -10.77 8.11 -1.04
C GLY A 270 -12.14 8.69 -1.40
N ALA A 271 -13.09 8.61 -0.49
CA ALA A 271 -14.41 9.22 -0.67
C ALA A 271 -14.31 10.76 -0.71
N ALA A 272 -13.50 11.36 0.16
CA ALA A 272 -13.28 12.79 0.18
C ALA A 272 -12.62 13.32 -1.11
N LEU A 273 -11.61 12.59 -1.64
CA LEU A 273 -10.98 12.91 -2.93
C LEU A 273 -11.99 12.81 -4.08
N LEU A 274 -12.78 11.74 -4.11
CA LEU A 274 -13.79 11.53 -5.16
C LEU A 274 -14.86 12.62 -5.13
N ASP A 275 -15.37 12.98 -3.96
CA ASP A 275 -16.35 14.06 -3.82
C ASP A 275 -15.76 15.41 -4.24
N HIS A 276 -14.50 15.69 -3.90
CA HIS A 276 -13.82 16.88 -4.39
C HIS A 276 -13.77 16.93 -5.93
N ILE A 277 -13.42 15.84 -6.58
CA ILE A 277 -13.37 15.72 -8.05
C ILE A 277 -14.78 15.93 -8.66
N VAL A 278 -15.80 15.30 -8.10
CA VAL A 278 -17.20 15.45 -8.55
C VAL A 278 -17.66 16.89 -8.44
N HIS A 279 -17.47 17.52 -7.28
CA HIS A 279 -17.91 18.91 -7.08
C HIS A 279 -17.15 19.90 -7.97
N THR A 280 -15.85 19.69 -8.19
CA THR A 280 -15.05 20.50 -9.11
C THR A 280 -15.57 20.38 -10.55
N ALA A 281 -15.91 19.18 -11.01
CA ALA A 281 -16.50 18.97 -12.33
C ALA A 281 -17.86 19.68 -12.49
N LEU A 282 -18.75 19.53 -11.51
CA LEU A 282 -20.07 20.17 -11.50
C LEU A 282 -19.97 21.69 -11.46
N ALA A 283 -19.07 22.24 -10.63
CA ALA A 283 -18.82 23.68 -10.55
C ALA A 283 -18.30 24.26 -11.88
N ALA A 284 -17.57 23.46 -12.67
CA ALA A 284 -17.12 23.81 -14.00
C ALA A 284 -18.18 23.58 -15.11
N GLY A 285 -19.41 23.23 -14.75
CA GLY A 285 -20.50 22.91 -15.68
C GLY A 285 -20.28 21.65 -16.49
N ARG A 286 -19.41 20.73 -16.03
CA ARG A 286 -19.12 19.46 -16.70
C ARG A 286 -19.78 18.30 -15.99
N ARG A 287 -20.27 17.35 -16.76
CA ARG A 287 -20.84 16.11 -16.24
C ARG A 287 -19.72 15.21 -15.68
N PRO A 288 -19.77 14.79 -14.40
CA PRO A 288 -18.81 13.83 -13.86
C PRO A 288 -19.06 12.45 -14.45
N MET A 289 -18.03 11.87 -15.05
CA MET A 289 -18.01 10.50 -15.56
C MET A 289 -16.80 9.75 -15.00
N ALA A 290 -16.86 8.42 -14.92
CA ALA A 290 -15.77 7.60 -14.43
C ALA A 290 -15.65 6.31 -15.22
N GLU A 291 -14.44 5.98 -15.61
CA GLU A 291 -14.09 4.69 -16.20
C GLU A 291 -13.83 3.67 -15.09
N PHE A 292 -14.39 2.48 -15.23
CA PHE A 292 -14.17 1.36 -14.36
C PHE A 292 -13.88 0.09 -15.16
N VAL A 293 -12.79 -0.59 -14.82
CA VAL A 293 -12.43 -1.89 -15.39
C VAL A 293 -12.50 -2.91 -14.26
N PRO A 294 -13.49 -3.83 -14.27
CA PRO A 294 -13.62 -4.84 -13.23
C PRO A 294 -12.39 -5.74 -13.15
N THR A 295 -11.88 -5.96 -11.96
CA THR A 295 -10.83 -6.94 -11.67
C THR A 295 -11.25 -7.82 -10.49
N ALA A 296 -10.55 -8.94 -10.28
CA ALA A 296 -10.82 -9.84 -9.16
C ALA A 296 -10.70 -9.15 -7.77
N VAL A 297 -10.00 -8.00 -7.70
CA VAL A 297 -9.63 -7.38 -6.42
C VAL A 297 -10.17 -5.95 -6.22
N ASN A 298 -10.70 -5.27 -7.25
CA ASN A 298 -11.05 -3.84 -7.15
C ASN A 298 -12.55 -3.55 -6.91
N ARG A 299 -13.34 -4.55 -6.54
CA ARG A 299 -14.79 -4.38 -6.27
C ARG A 299 -15.10 -3.21 -5.32
N GLN A 300 -14.20 -2.95 -4.37
CA GLN A 300 -14.36 -1.85 -3.42
C GLN A 300 -14.38 -0.48 -4.10
N MET A 301 -13.62 -0.29 -5.18
CA MET A 301 -13.63 0.97 -5.94
C MET A 301 -14.95 1.19 -6.65
N LEU A 302 -15.59 0.13 -7.16
CA LEU A 302 -16.95 0.22 -7.72
C LEU A 302 -17.97 0.66 -6.65
N VAL A 303 -17.88 0.08 -5.46
CA VAL A 303 -18.73 0.46 -4.32
C VAL A 303 -18.51 1.94 -3.97
N THR A 304 -17.26 2.40 -3.93
CA THR A 304 -16.93 3.80 -3.66
C THR A 304 -17.52 4.75 -4.70
N LEU A 305 -17.41 4.41 -6.00
CA LEU A 305 -18.02 5.18 -7.08
C LEU A 305 -19.54 5.24 -6.96
N ARG A 306 -20.19 4.11 -6.69
CA ARG A 306 -21.65 4.06 -6.52
C ARG A 306 -22.13 4.90 -5.32
N PHE A 307 -21.43 4.83 -4.20
CA PHE A 307 -21.73 5.69 -3.06
C PHE A 307 -21.54 7.18 -3.36
N ALA A 308 -20.65 7.53 -4.28
CA ALA A 308 -20.46 8.91 -4.76
C ALA A 308 -21.54 9.36 -5.77
N GLY A 309 -22.51 8.51 -6.10
CA GLY A 309 -23.63 8.82 -6.98
C GLY A 309 -23.43 8.41 -8.43
N PHE A 310 -22.34 7.71 -8.77
CA PHE A 310 -22.14 7.22 -10.13
C PHE A 310 -23.03 6.00 -10.41
N ALA A 311 -23.73 6.01 -11.53
CA ALA A 311 -24.48 4.89 -12.08
C ALA A 311 -23.81 4.39 -13.37
N VAL A 312 -23.88 3.09 -13.64
CA VAL A 312 -23.40 2.51 -14.90
C VAL A 312 -24.29 3.05 -16.04
N GLU A 313 -23.69 3.70 -17.00
CA GLU A 313 -24.35 4.22 -18.20
C GLU A 313 -24.07 3.32 -19.40
N GLU A 314 -22.84 2.86 -19.55
CA GLU A 314 -22.44 1.92 -20.61
C GLU A 314 -21.69 0.74 -19.97
N ASP A 315 -22.14 -0.47 -20.28
CA ASP A 315 -21.49 -1.73 -19.92
C ASP A 315 -20.87 -2.33 -21.18
N GLY A 316 -19.57 -2.10 -21.35
CA GLY A 316 -18.77 -2.64 -22.46
C GLY A 316 -18.20 -4.03 -22.18
N GLY A 317 -18.70 -4.72 -21.14
CA GLY A 317 -18.22 -6.02 -20.72
C GLY A 317 -16.97 -5.92 -19.83
N ASP A 318 -15.82 -5.72 -20.42
CA ASP A 318 -14.53 -5.57 -19.70
C ASP A 318 -14.26 -4.14 -19.21
N ARG A 319 -15.02 -3.15 -19.70
CA ARG A 319 -14.87 -1.74 -19.34
C ARG A 319 -16.23 -1.07 -19.23
N TRP A 320 -16.47 -0.42 -18.11
CA TRP A 320 -17.71 0.29 -17.83
C TRP A 320 -17.48 1.80 -17.81
N MET A 321 -18.46 2.53 -18.35
CA MET A 321 -18.55 3.96 -18.15
C MET A 321 -19.66 4.25 -17.17
N LEU A 322 -19.31 4.92 -16.08
CA LEU A 322 -20.24 5.37 -15.06
C LEU A 322 -20.39 6.89 -15.16
N ALA A 323 -21.58 7.39 -14.84
CA ALA A 323 -21.85 8.82 -14.85
C ALA A 323 -22.72 9.25 -13.68
N ILE A 324 -22.64 10.51 -13.33
CA ILE A 324 -23.56 11.18 -12.40
C ILE A 324 -24.63 11.89 -13.21
N ASP A 325 -25.89 11.77 -12.77
CA ASP A 325 -27.00 12.55 -13.33
C ASP A 325 -26.82 14.03 -12.94
N PRO A 326 -26.57 14.95 -13.88
CA PRO A 326 -26.36 16.35 -13.57
C PRO A 326 -27.61 17.05 -13.04
N VAL A 327 -28.81 16.50 -13.33
CA VAL A 327 -30.08 17.04 -12.84
C VAL A 327 -30.33 16.67 -11.36
N ARG A 328 -29.71 15.58 -10.91
CA ARG A 328 -29.79 15.09 -9.53
C ARG A 328 -28.37 14.87 -8.96
N PRO A 329 -27.61 15.95 -8.78
CA PRO A 329 -26.27 15.82 -8.24
C PRO A 329 -26.32 15.21 -6.83
N PRO A 330 -25.30 14.43 -6.44
CA PRO A 330 -25.21 13.88 -5.09
C PRO A 330 -25.15 15.01 -4.06
N ALA A 331 -25.76 14.78 -2.90
CA ALA A 331 -25.63 15.69 -1.79
C ALA A 331 -24.17 15.77 -1.29
N VAL A 332 -23.76 16.94 -0.82
CA VAL A 332 -22.46 17.09 -0.16
C VAL A 332 -22.44 16.21 1.09
N ARG A 333 -21.46 15.32 1.16
CA ARG A 333 -21.30 14.39 2.29
C ARG A 333 -20.35 14.97 3.31
N ALA A 334 -20.65 14.76 4.58
CA ALA A 334 -19.68 15.05 5.64
C ALA A 334 -18.62 13.96 5.65
N HIS A 335 -17.36 14.35 5.66
CA HIS A 335 -16.21 13.45 5.77
C HIS A 335 -15.45 13.74 7.07
N PRO A 336 -14.85 12.70 7.68
CA PRO A 336 -13.92 12.90 8.81
C PRO A 336 -12.60 13.57 8.35
N VAL A 337 -12.46 13.84 7.06
CA VAL A 337 -11.25 14.36 6.40
C VAL A 337 -11.55 15.77 5.87
N GLN A 338 -10.80 16.75 6.31
CA GLN A 338 -10.81 18.09 5.73
C GLN A 338 -10.05 18.09 4.41
N VAL A 339 -10.69 18.46 3.31
CA VAL A 339 -10.03 18.62 2.01
C VAL A 339 -9.53 20.06 1.87
N VAL A 340 -8.26 20.19 1.52
CA VAL A 340 -7.61 21.46 1.20
C VAL A 340 -7.11 21.37 -0.25
N ALA A 341 -7.69 22.19 -1.13
CA ALA A 341 -7.23 22.34 -2.50
C ALA A 341 -6.09 23.37 -2.56
N ALA A 342 -4.95 23.04 -3.21
CA ALA A 342 -3.77 23.87 -3.36
C ALA A 342 -3.41 24.12 -4.84
#